data_810caef8e4c4b948f9d79f91d40bd48f
#
_entry.id   810caef8e4c4b948f9d79f91d40bd48f
#
_cell.length_a   1.000
_cell.length_b   1.000
_cell.length_c   1.000
_cell.angle_alpha   90.00
_cell.angle_beta   90.00
_cell.angle_gamma   90.00
#
_symmetry.space_group_name_H-M   'P 1'
#
loop_
_entity.id
_entity.type
_entity.pdbx_description
1 polymer ?
#
loop_
_entity_poly.entity_id
_entity_poly.type
_entity_poly.pdbx_seq_one_letter_code
_entity_poly.pdbx_strand_id
1 'polypeptide(L)'
;MKNSVKINGKTLELSNLDKIYWPKEKYTKGDLLEYYHLASKYILPYIKNRPHSLNRYPNGIKGMSFYQKDVKDKVPDWVETAEIYSESNDENIHYYVATDEASLIYMANLGCIEINPWFSTVKKINNPDYLAIDLDPLDIPFKKVIETAYAVKEVLDRAKAIGYCKTSGATGVHIYIPLNAKYDFEISREFAHVIAELTRSLVPLITSLERSPSKRKKKVYIDFLQ
;
A
#
# COMPACT_ATOMS: atom_id res chain seq x y z
N MET A 1 0.24 10.90 -29.20
CA MET A 1 -1.18 11.30 -29.35
C MET A 1 -1.81 11.33 -27.97
N LYS A 2 -2.66 12.32 -27.67
CA LYS A 2 -3.50 12.28 -26.47
C LYS A 2 -4.78 11.53 -26.84
N ASN A 3 -5.05 10.44 -26.15
CA ASN A 3 -6.30 9.69 -26.31
C ASN A 3 -7.23 10.12 -25.17
N SER A 4 -8.38 10.66 -25.50
CA SER A 4 -9.40 11.01 -24.52
C SER A 4 -10.38 9.84 -24.36
N VAL A 5 -10.66 9.46 -23.12
CA VAL A 5 -11.64 8.41 -22.79
C VAL A 5 -12.60 8.91 -21.73
N LYS A 6 -13.86 8.47 -21.81
CA LYS A 6 -14.88 8.81 -20.81
C LYS A 6 -15.18 7.62 -19.90
N ILE A 7 -14.93 7.77 -18.60
CA ILE A 7 -15.15 6.75 -17.58
C ILE A 7 -15.96 7.37 -16.43
N ASN A 8 -17.04 6.73 -16.01
CA ASN A 8 -17.94 7.23 -14.95
C ASN A 8 -18.35 8.69 -15.13
N GLY A 9 -18.60 9.12 -16.39
CA GLY A 9 -18.97 10.50 -16.70
C GLY A 9 -17.81 11.52 -16.72
N LYS A 10 -16.60 11.13 -16.33
CA LYS A 10 -15.40 11.97 -16.30
C LYS A 10 -14.56 11.76 -17.56
N THR A 11 -14.01 12.84 -18.11
CA THR A 11 -13.12 12.78 -19.28
C THR A 11 -11.67 12.71 -18.83
N LEU A 12 -10.96 11.67 -19.25
CA LEU A 12 -9.55 11.43 -18.93
C LEU A 12 -8.70 11.63 -20.20
N GLU A 13 -7.72 12.51 -20.10
CA GLU A 13 -6.68 12.68 -21.12
C GLU A 13 -5.56 11.67 -20.84
N LEU A 14 -5.50 10.59 -21.64
CA LEU A 14 -4.48 9.56 -21.53
C LEU A 14 -3.28 9.94 -22.38
N SER A 15 -2.07 9.68 -21.90
CA SER A 15 -0.83 10.05 -22.57
C SER A 15 0.19 8.92 -22.58
N ASN A 16 1.00 8.88 -23.65
CA ASN A 16 2.15 7.98 -23.78
C ASN A 16 1.80 6.49 -23.58
N LEU A 17 0.67 6.03 -24.11
CA LEU A 17 0.18 4.66 -23.90
C LEU A 17 1.16 3.61 -24.41
N ASP A 18 1.87 3.89 -25.53
CA ASP A 18 2.85 3.00 -26.16
C ASP A 18 4.21 2.99 -25.43
N LYS A 19 4.37 3.82 -24.37
CA LYS A 19 5.62 3.87 -23.62
C LYS A 19 5.86 2.57 -22.88
N ILE A 20 7.01 1.93 -23.15
CA ILE A 20 7.39 0.66 -22.50
C ILE A 20 7.68 0.93 -21.01
N TYR A 21 6.92 0.27 -20.15
CA TYR A 21 7.07 0.35 -18.70
C TYR A 21 7.85 -0.84 -18.14
N TRP A 22 7.74 -2.03 -18.73
CA TRP A 22 8.51 -3.23 -18.38
C TRP A 22 9.31 -3.70 -19.61
N PRO A 23 10.59 -3.29 -19.74
CA PRO A 23 11.36 -3.54 -20.96
C PRO A 23 11.59 -5.01 -21.28
N LYS A 24 11.67 -5.88 -20.27
CA LYS A 24 11.88 -7.31 -20.46
C LYS A 24 10.63 -7.99 -21.02
N GLU A 25 9.48 -7.71 -20.43
CA GLU A 25 8.17 -8.25 -20.78
C GLU A 25 7.51 -7.48 -21.93
N LYS A 26 8.04 -6.31 -22.29
CA LYS A 26 7.52 -5.36 -23.28
C LYS A 26 6.14 -4.78 -22.93
N TYR A 27 5.72 -4.84 -21.68
CA TYR A 27 4.49 -4.18 -21.26
C TYR A 27 4.62 -2.68 -21.30
N THR A 28 3.57 -2.04 -21.76
CA THR A 28 3.46 -0.60 -21.98
C THR A 28 2.72 0.08 -20.80
N LYS A 29 2.66 1.39 -20.84
CA LYS A 29 1.78 2.16 -19.97
C LYS A 29 0.30 1.86 -20.26
N GLY A 30 -0.05 1.60 -21.54
CA GLY A 30 -1.40 1.19 -21.93
C GLY A 30 -1.82 -0.11 -21.24
N ASP A 31 -0.93 -1.11 -21.22
CA ASP A 31 -1.19 -2.38 -20.53
C ASP A 31 -1.39 -2.19 -19.02
N LEU A 32 -0.67 -1.25 -18.39
CA LEU A 32 -0.88 -0.90 -16.99
C LEU A 32 -2.29 -0.32 -16.75
N LEU A 33 -2.74 0.58 -17.62
CA LEU A 33 -4.08 1.17 -17.52
C LEU A 33 -5.17 0.10 -17.73
N GLU A 34 -5.00 -0.78 -18.70
CA GLU A 34 -5.90 -1.91 -18.96
C GLU A 34 -5.97 -2.85 -17.76
N TYR A 35 -4.82 -3.19 -17.16
CA TYR A 35 -4.79 -3.99 -15.94
C TYR A 35 -5.63 -3.37 -14.83
N TYR A 36 -5.46 -2.06 -14.55
CA TYR A 36 -6.24 -1.38 -13.52
C TYR A 36 -7.73 -1.25 -13.88
N HIS A 37 -8.06 -1.12 -15.16
CA HIS A 37 -9.44 -1.17 -15.63
C HIS A 37 -10.08 -2.52 -15.28
N LEU A 38 -9.45 -3.63 -15.70
CA LEU A 38 -9.96 -4.98 -15.43
C LEU A 38 -10.01 -5.33 -13.94
N ALA A 39 -9.03 -4.85 -13.17
CA ALA A 39 -8.90 -5.09 -11.74
C ALA A 39 -9.74 -4.12 -10.89
N SER A 40 -10.32 -3.06 -11.45
CA SER A 40 -10.97 -1.96 -10.72
C SER A 40 -12.01 -2.43 -9.72
N LYS A 41 -12.90 -3.36 -10.12
CA LYS A 41 -13.95 -3.92 -9.26
C LYS A 41 -13.41 -4.68 -8.02
N TYR A 42 -12.18 -5.18 -8.10
CA TYR A 42 -11.53 -5.91 -7.00
C TYR A 42 -10.67 -4.99 -6.13
N ILE A 43 -10.08 -3.95 -6.69
CA ILE A 43 -9.15 -3.04 -6.00
C ILE A 43 -9.93 -1.92 -5.28
N LEU A 44 -10.92 -1.33 -5.93
CA LEU A 44 -11.67 -0.18 -5.40
C LEU A 44 -12.24 -0.38 -3.99
N PRO A 45 -12.79 -1.56 -3.61
CA PRO A 45 -13.27 -1.77 -2.24
C PRO A 45 -12.22 -1.51 -1.15
N TYR A 46 -10.94 -1.66 -1.46
CA TYR A 46 -9.83 -1.52 -0.50
C TYR A 46 -9.16 -0.15 -0.52
N ILE A 47 -9.27 0.58 -1.62
CA ILE A 47 -8.58 1.88 -1.79
C ILE A 47 -9.52 3.08 -1.76
N LYS A 48 -10.83 2.86 -1.96
CA LYS A 48 -11.81 3.92 -2.08
C LYS A 48 -11.90 4.77 -0.81
N ASN A 49 -12.03 6.11 -1.01
CA ASN A 49 -12.20 7.09 0.05
C ASN A 49 -11.03 7.12 1.06
N ARG A 50 -9.83 6.78 0.60
CA ARG A 50 -8.59 6.85 1.39
C ARG A 50 -7.62 7.84 0.79
N PRO A 51 -6.84 8.54 1.61
CA PRO A 51 -5.68 9.28 1.11
C PRO A 51 -4.64 8.33 0.52
N HIS A 52 -3.97 8.75 -0.56
CA HIS A 52 -2.95 7.95 -1.23
C HIS A 52 -1.61 8.67 -1.32
N SER A 53 -0.53 7.93 -1.06
CA SER A 53 0.82 8.32 -1.48
C SER A 53 1.11 7.65 -2.83
N LEU A 54 1.23 8.44 -3.89
CA LEU A 54 1.43 7.92 -5.24
C LEU A 54 2.92 7.61 -5.46
N ASN A 55 3.29 6.34 -5.62
CA ASN A 55 4.63 5.98 -6.06
C ASN A 55 4.66 5.95 -7.59
N ARG A 56 5.18 7.03 -8.18
CA ARG A 56 5.14 7.28 -9.63
C ARG A 56 6.43 6.86 -10.32
N TYR A 57 6.27 6.17 -11.45
CA TYR A 57 7.33 5.71 -12.33
C TYR A 57 7.13 6.29 -13.75
N PRO A 58 7.37 7.60 -13.97
CA PRO A 58 7.05 8.23 -15.26
C PRO A 58 7.84 7.65 -16.45
N ASN A 59 8.95 6.96 -16.17
CA ASN A 59 9.80 6.31 -17.16
C ASN A 59 9.81 4.78 -17.08
N GLY A 60 8.78 4.19 -16.47
CA GLY A 60 8.65 2.75 -16.29
C GLY A 60 9.47 2.22 -15.11
N ILE A 61 9.37 0.90 -14.86
CA ILE A 61 9.84 0.25 -13.63
C ILE A 61 11.37 0.36 -13.40
N LYS A 62 12.16 0.52 -14.48
CA LYS A 62 13.62 0.72 -14.39
C LYS A 62 14.03 2.18 -14.29
N GLY A 63 13.10 3.11 -14.45
CA GLY A 63 13.34 4.53 -14.31
C GLY A 63 13.34 4.99 -12.85
N MET A 64 13.68 6.26 -12.65
CA MET A 64 13.57 6.88 -11.34
C MET A 64 12.10 6.92 -10.90
N SER A 65 11.83 6.50 -9.68
CA SER A 65 10.52 6.66 -9.04
C SER A 65 10.56 7.75 -7.97
N PHE A 66 9.40 8.28 -7.65
CA PHE A 66 9.25 9.22 -6.53
C PHE A 66 7.86 9.13 -5.92
N TYR A 67 7.80 9.40 -4.63
CA TYR A 67 6.53 9.52 -3.92
C TYR A 67 5.97 10.93 -4.08
N GLN A 68 4.75 11.01 -4.61
CA GLN A 68 3.95 12.24 -4.64
C GLN A 68 2.84 12.12 -3.60
N LYS A 69 2.92 12.92 -2.54
CA LYS A 69 1.88 13.04 -1.52
C LYS A 69 0.96 14.21 -1.83
N ASP A 70 1.56 15.37 -2.12
CA ASP A 70 0.80 16.58 -2.44
C ASP A 70 0.43 16.64 -3.92
N VAL A 71 -0.87 16.70 -4.20
CA VAL A 71 -1.44 16.79 -5.54
C VAL A 71 -2.20 18.10 -5.78
N LYS A 72 -2.06 19.08 -4.88
CA LYS A 72 -2.68 20.40 -5.02
C LYS A 72 -2.36 20.99 -6.39
N ASP A 73 -3.37 21.47 -7.11
CA ASP A 73 -3.28 22.11 -8.44
C ASP A 73 -2.58 21.23 -9.53
N LYS A 74 -2.42 19.93 -9.27
CA LYS A 74 -1.71 18.98 -10.16
C LYS A 74 -2.61 17.91 -10.74
N VAL A 75 -3.89 17.93 -10.37
CA VAL A 75 -4.91 16.97 -10.81
C VAL A 75 -6.15 17.72 -11.31
N PRO A 76 -6.98 17.12 -12.18
CA PRO A 76 -8.23 17.74 -12.61
C PRO A 76 -9.20 17.99 -11.45
N ASP A 77 -10.07 18.99 -11.58
CA ASP A 77 -11.04 19.40 -10.55
C ASP A 77 -12.00 18.28 -10.11
N TRP A 78 -12.21 17.28 -10.96
CA TRP A 78 -13.06 16.13 -10.64
C TRP A 78 -12.38 15.08 -9.77
N VAL A 79 -11.07 15.20 -9.53
CA VAL A 79 -10.33 14.32 -8.61
C VAL A 79 -10.53 14.81 -7.20
N GLU A 80 -11.04 13.95 -6.34
CA GLU A 80 -11.15 14.27 -4.92
C GLU A 80 -9.78 14.29 -4.24
N THR A 81 -9.59 15.23 -3.34
CA THR A 81 -8.40 15.36 -2.50
C THR A 81 -8.77 15.47 -1.04
N ALA A 82 -7.88 15.04 -0.14
CA ALA A 82 -8.01 15.26 1.30
C ALA A 82 -6.87 16.14 1.80
N GLU A 83 -7.23 17.30 2.36
CA GLU A 83 -6.28 18.19 3.01
C GLU A 83 -5.97 17.70 4.42
N ILE A 84 -4.73 17.37 4.69
CA ILE A 84 -4.28 16.80 5.95
C ILE A 84 -3.01 17.53 6.39
N TYR A 85 -3.01 18.03 7.63
CA TYR A 85 -1.84 18.67 8.20
C TYR A 85 -0.72 17.66 8.46
N SER A 86 0.48 17.98 8.03
CA SER A 86 1.69 17.18 8.21
C SER A 86 2.61 17.84 9.25
N GLU A 87 2.64 17.29 10.45
CA GLU A 87 3.53 17.79 11.52
C GLU A 87 5.01 17.80 11.11
N SER A 88 5.46 16.83 10.31
CA SER A 88 6.86 16.75 9.88
C SER A 88 7.26 17.82 8.88
N ASN A 89 6.30 18.37 8.13
CA ASN A 89 6.55 19.39 7.11
C ASN A 89 6.04 20.78 7.53
N ASP A 90 5.27 20.85 8.63
CA ASP A 90 4.58 22.05 9.12
C ASP A 90 3.68 22.72 8.06
N GLU A 91 2.98 21.87 7.26
CA GLU A 91 2.12 22.32 6.17
C GLU A 91 0.94 21.38 5.91
N ASN A 92 -0.11 21.90 5.25
CA ASN A 92 -1.21 21.08 4.76
C ASN A 92 -0.83 20.40 3.44
N ILE A 93 -1.01 19.08 3.39
CA ILE A 93 -0.78 18.25 2.20
C ILE A 93 -2.13 17.82 1.64
N HIS A 94 -2.31 17.99 0.33
CA HIS A 94 -3.51 17.58 -0.40
C HIS A 94 -3.29 16.18 -0.99
N TYR A 95 -3.71 15.16 -0.25
CA TYR A 95 -3.58 13.77 -0.70
C TYR A 95 -4.61 13.43 -1.77
N TYR A 96 -4.20 12.67 -2.76
CA TYR A 96 -5.11 12.07 -3.74
C TYR A 96 -6.09 11.12 -3.06
N VAL A 97 -7.39 11.18 -3.45
CA VAL A 97 -8.42 10.26 -2.96
C VAL A 97 -9.06 9.54 -4.15
N ALA A 98 -8.91 8.20 -4.21
CA ALA A 98 -9.60 7.39 -5.20
C ALA A 98 -11.06 7.19 -4.76
N THR A 99 -12.01 7.47 -5.66
CA THR A 99 -13.46 7.36 -5.38
C THR A 99 -14.17 6.40 -6.32
N ASP A 100 -13.61 6.18 -7.50
CA ASP A 100 -14.18 5.36 -8.55
C ASP A 100 -13.10 4.89 -9.54
N GLU A 101 -13.52 4.18 -10.58
CA GLU A 101 -12.62 3.68 -11.62
C GLU A 101 -11.90 4.81 -12.37
N ALA A 102 -12.57 5.92 -12.64
CA ALA A 102 -11.94 7.05 -13.34
C ALA A 102 -10.74 7.58 -12.55
N SER A 103 -10.89 7.73 -11.23
CA SER A 103 -9.80 8.17 -10.35
C SER A 103 -8.68 7.12 -10.26
N LEU A 104 -8.99 5.82 -10.25
CA LEU A 104 -7.99 4.75 -10.29
C LEU A 104 -7.18 4.76 -11.60
N ILE A 105 -7.86 4.84 -12.76
CA ILE A 105 -7.20 4.91 -14.06
C ILE A 105 -6.37 6.19 -14.20
N TYR A 106 -6.84 7.31 -13.66
CA TYR A 106 -6.07 8.55 -13.69
C TYR A 106 -4.77 8.43 -12.86
N MET A 107 -4.81 7.79 -11.69
CA MET A 107 -3.60 7.46 -10.91
C MET A 107 -2.59 6.67 -11.75
N ALA A 108 -3.05 5.60 -12.42
CA ALA A 108 -2.21 4.80 -13.33
C ALA A 108 -1.66 5.65 -14.49
N ASN A 109 -2.47 6.56 -15.05
CA ASN A 109 -2.05 7.48 -16.11
C ASN A 109 -0.97 8.49 -15.65
N LEU A 110 -0.92 8.83 -14.36
CA LEU A 110 0.19 9.58 -13.76
C LEU A 110 1.48 8.74 -13.63
N GLY A 111 1.43 7.46 -13.98
CA GLY A 111 2.53 6.50 -13.85
C GLY A 111 2.65 5.89 -12.47
N CYS A 112 1.57 5.89 -11.68
CA CYS A 112 1.55 5.22 -10.39
C CYS A 112 1.43 3.71 -10.63
N ILE A 113 2.53 2.97 -10.39
CA ILE A 113 2.55 1.52 -10.46
C ILE A 113 2.14 0.92 -9.10
N GLU A 114 2.60 1.53 -8.02
CA GLU A 114 2.29 1.09 -6.67
C GLU A 114 1.26 2.03 -6.03
N ILE A 115 0.12 1.46 -5.64
CA ILE A 115 -0.95 2.20 -4.96
C ILE A 115 -0.78 2.02 -3.46
N ASN A 116 -0.51 3.12 -2.75
CA ASN A 116 -0.28 3.13 -1.30
C ASN A 116 -1.39 3.93 -0.60
N PRO A 117 -2.55 3.30 -0.32
CA PRO A 117 -3.64 3.91 0.44
C PRO A 117 -3.28 3.98 1.93
N TRP A 118 -3.78 5.00 2.61
CA TRP A 118 -3.79 5.00 4.07
C TRP A 118 -4.70 3.88 4.60
N PHE A 119 -4.43 3.40 5.80
CA PHE A 119 -5.27 2.41 6.48
C PHE A 119 -6.56 3.02 7.04
N SER A 120 -6.67 4.34 7.08
CA SER A 120 -7.88 5.08 7.43
C SER A 120 -8.58 5.66 6.20
N THR A 121 -9.87 5.96 6.34
CA THR A 121 -10.65 6.69 5.35
C THR A 121 -10.66 8.18 5.65
N VAL A 122 -10.99 9.03 4.65
CA VAL A 122 -11.13 10.48 4.84
C VAL A 122 -12.19 10.86 5.89
N LYS A 123 -13.19 10.01 6.11
CA LYS A 123 -14.23 10.23 7.13
C LYS A 123 -13.77 9.93 8.55
N LYS A 124 -12.75 9.09 8.71
CA LYS A 124 -12.19 8.67 10.01
C LYS A 124 -10.67 8.69 9.93
N ILE A 125 -10.12 9.85 9.59
CA ILE A 125 -8.71 9.99 9.22
C ILE A 125 -7.73 9.51 10.30
N ASN A 126 -8.07 9.68 11.57
CA ASN A 126 -7.22 9.29 12.70
C ASN A 126 -7.40 7.84 13.15
N ASN A 127 -8.39 7.12 12.59
CA ASN A 127 -8.75 5.78 13.04
C ASN A 127 -8.61 4.80 11.86
N PRO A 128 -7.58 3.95 11.83
CA PRO A 128 -7.41 2.96 10.77
C PRO A 128 -8.46 1.86 10.84
N ASP A 129 -8.92 1.39 9.67
CA ASP A 129 -9.86 0.27 9.55
C ASP A 129 -9.21 -1.06 9.88
N TYR A 130 -7.90 -1.15 9.67
CA TYR A 130 -7.07 -2.32 9.92
C TYR A 130 -5.63 -1.89 10.19
N LEU A 131 -4.87 -2.77 10.80
CA LEU A 131 -3.42 -2.71 10.84
C LEU A 131 -2.85 -3.83 9.96
N ALA A 132 -1.58 -3.70 9.57
CA ALA A 132 -0.87 -4.74 8.85
C ALA A 132 0.41 -5.13 9.61
N ILE A 133 0.71 -6.43 9.62
CA ILE A 133 2.02 -6.97 9.97
C ILE A 133 2.66 -7.40 8.66
N ASP A 134 3.79 -6.80 8.31
CA ASP A 134 4.55 -7.16 7.13
C ASP A 134 5.71 -8.09 7.51
N LEU A 135 5.76 -9.26 6.89
CA LEU A 135 6.79 -10.29 7.10
C LEU A 135 7.79 -10.25 5.94
N ASP A 136 8.92 -9.60 6.17
CA ASP A 136 9.90 -9.27 5.15
C ASP A 136 11.17 -10.12 5.30
N PRO A 137 11.44 -11.09 4.40
CA PRO A 137 12.62 -11.95 4.49
C PRO A 137 13.88 -11.22 4.06
N LEU A 138 14.97 -11.40 4.80
CA LEU A 138 16.30 -10.99 4.40
C LEU A 138 17.22 -12.21 4.35
N ASP A 139 17.63 -12.63 3.15
CA ASP A 139 18.52 -13.79 2.92
C ASP A 139 18.11 -15.07 3.68
N ILE A 140 16.81 -15.32 3.76
CA ILE A 140 16.23 -16.49 4.43
C ILE A 140 15.15 -17.12 3.53
N PRO A 141 15.04 -18.47 3.49
CA PRO A 141 14.06 -19.13 2.63
C PRO A 141 12.62 -18.74 2.94
N PHE A 142 11.77 -18.61 1.92
CA PHE A 142 10.35 -18.26 2.04
C PHE A 142 9.57 -19.19 3.01
N LYS A 143 10.01 -20.46 3.16
CA LYS A 143 9.45 -21.38 4.16
C LYS A 143 9.49 -20.77 5.58
N LYS A 144 10.50 -19.93 5.88
CA LYS A 144 10.61 -19.27 7.20
C LYS A 144 9.62 -18.09 7.33
N VAL A 145 9.26 -17.46 6.22
CA VAL A 145 8.16 -16.47 6.22
C VAL A 145 6.83 -17.16 6.54
N ILE A 146 6.57 -18.33 5.93
CA ILE A 146 5.37 -19.13 6.22
C ILE A 146 5.34 -19.57 7.70
N GLU A 147 6.47 -20.06 8.23
CA GLU A 147 6.60 -20.45 9.65
C GLU A 147 6.31 -19.25 10.57
N THR A 148 6.83 -18.07 10.24
CA THR A 148 6.55 -16.83 10.98
C THR A 148 5.07 -16.44 10.88
N ALA A 149 4.45 -16.56 9.69
CA ALA A 149 3.02 -16.25 9.51
C ALA A 149 2.12 -17.18 10.37
N TYR A 150 2.48 -18.45 10.52
CA TYR A 150 1.78 -19.34 11.44
C TYR A 150 1.97 -18.95 12.91
N ALA A 151 3.15 -18.46 13.30
CA ALA A 151 3.37 -17.93 14.63
C ALA A 151 2.53 -16.66 14.91
N VAL A 152 2.41 -15.75 13.92
CA VAL A 152 1.47 -14.61 14.02
C VAL A 152 0.03 -15.12 14.19
N LYS A 153 -0.38 -16.11 13.38
CA LYS A 153 -1.71 -16.72 13.51
C LYS A 153 -1.96 -17.27 14.91
N GLU A 154 -0.99 -17.98 15.50
CA GLU A 154 -1.10 -18.52 16.86
C GLU A 154 -1.30 -17.39 17.90
N VAL A 155 -0.56 -16.28 17.79
CA VAL A 155 -0.74 -15.10 18.66
C VAL A 155 -2.14 -14.52 18.52
N LEU A 156 -2.64 -14.38 17.27
CA LEU A 156 -3.97 -13.86 16.99
C LEU A 156 -5.07 -14.79 17.51
N ASP A 157 -4.94 -16.12 17.34
CA ASP A 157 -5.89 -17.10 17.85
C ASP A 157 -6.02 -17.03 19.37
N ARG A 158 -4.90 -16.87 20.11
CA ARG A 158 -4.89 -16.68 21.56
C ARG A 158 -5.61 -15.38 21.98
N ALA A 159 -5.48 -14.33 21.18
CA ALA A 159 -6.17 -13.04 21.38
C ALA A 159 -7.63 -13.06 20.86
N LYS A 160 -8.11 -14.15 20.26
CA LYS A 160 -9.39 -14.25 19.56
C LYS A 160 -9.56 -13.16 18.49
N ALA A 161 -8.45 -12.75 17.86
CA ALA A 161 -8.41 -11.79 16.78
C ALA A 161 -8.34 -12.50 15.42
N ILE A 162 -8.92 -11.89 14.39
CA ILE A 162 -8.92 -12.43 13.03
C ILE A 162 -7.83 -11.73 12.22
N GLY A 163 -6.99 -12.51 11.52
CA GLY A 163 -6.01 -12.00 10.57
C GLY A 163 -6.25 -12.56 9.17
N TYR A 164 -6.03 -11.73 8.15
CA TYR A 164 -6.13 -12.10 6.74
C TYR A 164 -4.74 -12.03 6.09
N CYS A 165 -4.25 -13.18 5.62
CA CYS A 165 -2.93 -13.29 5.02
C CYS A 165 -3.01 -13.03 3.51
N LYS A 166 -2.08 -12.21 3.00
CA LYS A 166 -1.90 -11.87 1.58
C LYS A 166 -0.42 -11.89 1.23
N THR A 167 -0.06 -12.38 0.04
CA THR A 167 1.31 -12.21 -0.48
C THR A 167 1.61 -10.72 -0.69
N SER A 168 2.85 -10.28 -0.40
CA SER A 168 3.25 -8.88 -0.63
C SER A 168 3.33 -8.52 -2.12
N GLY A 169 3.55 -9.52 -2.98
CA GLY A 169 3.78 -9.37 -4.41
C GLY A 169 5.27 -9.45 -4.80
N ALA A 170 6.17 -9.48 -3.81
CA ALA A 170 7.60 -9.70 -3.99
C ALA A 170 8.03 -10.97 -3.24
N THR A 171 8.61 -10.84 -2.06
CA THR A 171 9.22 -11.94 -1.30
C THR A 171 8.55 -12.20 0.04
N GLY A 172 7.67 -11.31 0.49
CA GLY A 172 7.07 -11.32 1.81
C GLY A 172 5.58 -11.67 1.85
N VAL A 173 5.00 -11.50 3.03
CA VAL A 173 3.59 -11.74 3.33
C VAL A 173 3.08 -10.64 4.25
N HIS A 174 1.92 -10.08 3.91
CA HIS A 174 1.20 -9.14 4.76
C HIS A 174 0.07 -9.85 5.51
N ILE A 175 -0.12 -9.54 6.77
CA ILE A 175 -1.24 -10.03 7.58
C ILE A 175 -2.06 -8.81 8.03
N TYR A 176 -3.27 -8.69 7.49
CA TYR A 176 -4.19 -7.60 7.81
C TYR A 176 -5.10 -7.99 8.96
N ILE A 177 -5.20 -7.14 9.97
CA ILE A 177 -6.02 -7.35 11.16
C ILE A 177 -7.07 -6.24 11.22
N PRO A 178 -8.38 -6.55 11.07
CA PRO A 178 -9.44 -5.55 11.08
C PRO A 178 -9.57 -4.88 12.45
N LEU A 179 -9.63 -3.55 12.45
CA LEU A 179 -9.85 -2.70 13.63
C LEU A 179 -11.21 -2.01 13.60
N ASN A 180 -11.88 -1.97 12.42
CA ASN A 180 -13.17 -1.31 12.21
C ASN A 180 -13.17 0.18 12.60
N ALA A 181 -12.03 0.85 12.47
CA ALA A 181 -11.82 2.25 12.85
C ALA A 181 -12.28 2.58 14.28
N LYS A 182 -12.03 1.67 15.22
CA LYS A 182 -12.37 1.84 16.66
C LYS A 182 -11.25 2.48 17.45
N TYR A 183 -10.02 2.31 17.03
CA TYR A 183 -8.80 2.74 17.70
C TYR A 183 -8.06 3.74 16.83
N ASP A 184 -7.32 4.65 17.43
CA ASP A 184 -6.42 5.55 16.70
C ASP A 184 -5.13 4.84 16.24
N PHE A 185 -4.28 5.56 15.52
CA PHE A 185 -3.02 5.02 15.01
C PHE A 185 -2.04 4.66 16.13
N GLU A 186 -2.03 5.38 17.25
CA GLU A 186 -1.13 5.12 18.37
C GLU A 186 -1.46 3.78 19.03
N ILE A 187 -2.71 3.59 19.45
CA ILE A 187 -3.20 2.34 20.04
C ILE A 187 -3.04 1.17 19.04
N SER A 188 -3.33 1.42 17.76
CA SER A 188 -3.18 0.39 16.72
C SER A 188 -1.73 -0.06 16.55
N ARG A 189 -0.77 0.87 16.63
CA ARG A 189 0.67 0.58 16.55
C ARG A 189 1.16 -0.16 17.81
N GLU A 190 0.70 0.22 18.98
CA GLU A 190 1.01 -0.52 20.22
C GLU A 190 0.52 -1.96 20.14
N PHE A 191 -0.70 -2.18 19.66
CA PHE A 191 -1.24 -3.52 19.47
C PHE A 191 -0.42 -4.33 18.44
N ALA A 192 -0.04 -3.72 17.32
CA ALA A 192 0.82 -4.35 16.33
C ALA A 192 2.21 -4.71 16.91
N HIS A 193 2.78 -3.85 17.76
CA HIS A 193 4.04 -4.11 18.46
C HIS A 193 3.93 -5.32 19.39
N VAL A 194 2.87 -5.41 20.18
CA VAL A 194 2.63 -6.56 21.07
C VAL A 194 2.54 -7.86 20.28
N ILE A 195 1.80 -7.88 19.14
CA ILE A 195 1.72 -9.05 18.26
C ILE A 195 3.12 -9.42 17.76
N ALA A 196 3.91 -8.45 17.32
CA ALA A 196 5.25 -8.68 16.79
C ALA A 196 6.21 -9.25 17.85
N GLU A 197 6.20 -8.74 19.07
CA GLU A 197 7.01 -9.25 20.18
C GLU A 197 6.60 -10.67 20.59
N LEU A 198 5.31 -10.95 20.72
CA LEU A 198 4.82 -12.30 21.01
C LEU A 198 5.17 -13.28 19.91
N THR A 199 5.03 -12.88 18.64
CA THR A 199 5.46 -13.70 17.49
C THR A 199 6.96 -13.99 17.54
N ARG A 200 7.78 -12.96 17.80
CA ARG A 200 9.23 -13.13 17.95
C ARG A 200 9.58 -14.10 19.07
N SER A 201 8.83 -14.09 20.15
CA SER A 201 9.04 -14.98 21.30
C SER A 201 8.79 -16.46 20.94
N LEU A 202 7.84 -16.73 20.01
CA LEU A 202 7.55 -18.08 19.52
C LEU A 202 8.63 -18.61 18.57
N VAL A 203 9.20 -17.75 17.73
CA VAL A 203 10.16 -18.13 16.68
C VAL A 203 11.42 -17.24 16.67
N PRO A 204 12.15 -17.12 17.81
CA PRO A 204 13.22 -16.12 17.99
C PRO A 204 14.43 -16.32 17.08
N LEU A 205 14.68 -17.57 16.64
CA LEU A 205 15.83 -17.89 15.82
C LEU A 205 15.70 -17.39 14.38
N ILE A 206 14.48 -17.26 13.87
CA ILE A 206 14.21 -16.91 12.48
C ILE A 206 13.61 -15.52 12.30
N THR A 207 13.26 -14.78 13.37
CA THR A 207 12.61 -13.50 13.31
C THR A 207 13.43 -12.36 13.93
N SER A 208 13.15 -11.15 13.51
CA SER A 208 13.76 -9.92 14.03
C SER A 208 12.75 -8.78 14.02
N LEU A 209 12.83 -7.88 15.01
CA LEU A 209 12.16 -6.57 15.02
C LEU A 209 13.13 -5.43 14.69
N GLU A 210 14.36 -5.77 14.33
CA GLU A 210 15.40 -4.79 14.01
C GLU A 210 15.10 -4.11 12.66
N ARG A 211 14.88 -2.81 12.70
CA ARG A 211 14.53 -2.02 11.51
C ARG A 211 15.66 -1.94 10.49
N SER A 212 16.91 -1.91 10.95
CA SER A 212 18.08 -1.82 10.07
C SER A 212 18.37 -3.15 9.38
N PRO A 213 18.31 -3.26 8.03
CA PRO A 213 18.57 -4.49 7.30
C PRO A 213 19.94 -5.12 7.62
N SER A 214 20.99 -4.31 7.79
CA SER A 214 22.35 -4.76 8.11
C SER A 214 22.45 -5.50 9.46
N LYS A 215 21.53 -5.26 10.39
CA LYS A 215 21.48 -5.88 11.72
C LYS A 215 20.55 -7.10 11.80
N ARG A 216 19.74 -7.38 10.78
CA ARG A 216 18.72 -8.46 10.77
C ARG A 216 19.30 -9.88 10.72
N LYS A 217 20.53 -10.08 10.27
CA LYS A 217 21.26 -11.35 10.30
C LYS A 217 20.50 -12.56 9.72
N LYS A 218 20.04 -12.47 8.47
CA LYS A 218 19.30 -13.54 7.78
C LYS A 218 18.03 -13.99 8.54
N LYS A 219 17.16 -13.06 8.83
CA LYS A 219 15.91 -13.30 9.55
C LYS A 219 14.72 -12.72 8.79
N VAL A 220 13.54 -13.17 9.14
CA VAL A 220 12.28 -12.51 8.75
C VAL A 220 12.10 -11.29 9.65
N TYR A 221 12.04 -10.12 9.05
CA TYR A 221 11.69 -8.90 9.76
C TYR A 221 10.16 -8.84 9.93
N ILE A 222 9.72 -8.63 11.15
CA ILE A 222 8.32 -8.41 11.45
C ILE A 222 8.12 -6.90 11.52
N ASP A 223 7.67 -6.30 10.41
CA ASP A 223 7.36 -4.87 10.38
C ASP A 223 5.94 -4.63 10.88
N PHE A 224 5.85 -3.89 11.97
CA PHE A 224 4.60 -3.50 12.62
C PHE A 224 4.34 -1.99 12.57
N LEU A 225 5.20 -1.25 11.88
CA LEU A 225 5.15 0.23 11.80
C LEU A 225 4.36 0.74 10.59
N GLN A 226 3.43 -0.04 10.10
CA GLN A 226 2.61 0.27 8.93
C GLN A 226 1.50 1.29 9.26
#